data_e305ca1b5af37198ecb5e664ba2b74cf
#
_entry.id   e305ca1b5af37198ecb5e664ba2b74cf
#
_cell.length_a   1.000
_cell.length_b   1.000
_cell.length_c   1.000
_cell.angle_alpha   90.00
_cell.angle_beta   90.00
_cell.angle_gamma   90.00
#
_symmetry.space_group_name_H-M   'P 1'
#
loop_
_entity.id
_entity.type
_entity.pdbx_description
1 polymer ?
#
loop_
_entity_poly.entity_id
_entity_poly.type
_entity_poly.pdbx_seq_one_letter_code
_entity_poly.pdbx_strand_id
1 'polypeptide(L)'
;ICVSFRSERQEKIFGTTRIQVLFDVCLSVPQGTCLGILGESGSGKSTLGKVICGLLKPDKGEVQMDGTSVYGSRAGRKNLQKRLSVVFQDYTTSANPRFRVKDLIGEGLAARERKNRERLDRQEETRKLLELVGLDESYASRFPHELSGGQLQRVCIARAVACQPEMILFDEAVSSLDAHTQVQVMDLLLDLKKKLGLTYIFITH
;
A
#
# COMPACT_ATOMS: atom_id res chain seq x y z
N ILE A 1 1.92 -2.69 -20.16
CA ILE A 1 1.49 -1.37 -19.64
C ILE A 1 2.49 -0.31 -20.09
N CYS A 2 2.01 0.80 -20.65
CA CYS A 2 2.79 1.98 -20.97
C CYS A 2 2.21 3.21 -20.26
N VAL A 3 3.08 4.09 -19.75
CA VAL A 3 2.68 5.35 -19.10
C VAL A 3 3.59 6.47 -19.56
N SER A 4 3.02 7.63 -19.89
CA SER A 4 3.75 8.85 -20.21
C SER A 4 3.17 10.07 -19.49
N PHE A 5 4.02 11.02 -19.16
CA PHE A 5 3.65 12.30 -18.54
C PHE A 5 3.95 13.47 -19.48
N ARG A 6 3.24 14.58 -19.30
CA ARG A 6 3.57 15.82 -19.98
C ARG A 6 4.91 16.33 -19.47
N SER A 7 5.82 16.72 -20.40
CA SER A 7 7.06 17.38 -19.99
C SER A 7 6.75 18.78 -19.45
N GLU A 8 7.38 19.15 -18.35
CA GLU A 8 7.33 20.52 -17.82
C GLU A 8 8.19 21.50 -18.64
N ARG A 9 9.13 20.98 -19.45
CA ARG A 9 9.93 21.80 -20.36
C ARG A 9 9.15 22.04 -21.63
N GLN A 10 8.66 23.26 -21.85
CA GLN A 10 8.13 23.73 -23.13
C GLN A 10 9.27 23.94 -24.13
N GLU A 11 9.61 22.94 -24.90
CA GLU A 11 10.57 23.09 -26.01
C GLU A 11 9.90 23.45 -27.36
N LYS A 12 8.57 23.52 -27.42
CA LYS A 12 7.84 23.87 -28.64
C LYS A 12 6.71 24.84 -28.35
N ILE A 13 6.58 25.84 -29.21
CA ILE A 13 5.50 26.86 -29.17
C ILE A 13 4.12 26.21 -29.41
N PHE A 14 4.07 25.06 -30.10
CA PHE A 14 2.88 24.25 -30.31
C PHE A 14 3.19 22.76 -30.06
N GLY A 15 2.53 22.18 -29.08
CA GLY A 15 2.60 20.75 -28.74
C GLY A 15 3.15 20.48 -27.35
N THR A 16 2.55 19.51 -26.64
CA THR A 16 3.05 19.02 -25.35
C THR A 16 3.97 17.82 -25.62
N THR A 17 5.24 17.93 -25.26
CA THR A 17 6.15 16.78 -25.27
C THR A 17 5.74 15.83 -24.14
N ARG A 18 5.55 14.56 -24.45
CA ARG A 18 5.27 13.52 -23.44
C ARG A 18 6.54 12.70 -23.21
N ILE A 19 6.88 12.50 -21.96
CA ILE A 19 7.98 11.64 -21.54
C ILE A 19 7.38 10.31 -21.14
N GLN A 20 7.75 9.24 -21.82
CA GLN A 20 7.34 7.89 -21.47
C GLN A 20 8.17 7.41 -20.29
N VAL A 21 7.51 6.88 -19.25
CA VAL A 21 8.12 6.41 -18.00
C VAL A 21 8.04 4.89 -17.87
N LEU A 22 6.94 4.28 -18.35
CA LEU A 22 6.79 2.83 -18.40
C LEU A 22 6.70 2.36 -19.85
N PHE A 23 7.54 1.37 -20.19
CA PHE A 23 7.70 0.82 -21.51
C PHE A 23 7.31 -0.66 -21.50
N ASP A 24 6.17 -1.00 -22.01
CA ASP A 24 5.67 -2.36 -22.24
C ASP A 24 5.87 -3.34 -21.05
N VAL A 25 5.56 -2.86 -19.86
CA VAL A 25 5.70 -3.66 -18.63
C VAL A 25 4.59 -4.71 -18.59
N CYS A 26 4.98 -5.98 -18.44
CA CYS A 26 4.07 -7.11 -18.24
C CYS A 26 4.50 -7.89 -17.00
N LEU A 27 3.57 -8.14 -16.08
CA LEU A 27 3.79 -8.93 -14.88
C LEU A 27 2.51 -9.66 -14.46
N SER A 28 2.69 -10.76 -13.75
CA SER A 28 1.61 -11.53 -13.13
C SER A 28 1.98 -11.84 -11.69
N VAL A 29 1.01 -11.74 -10.80
CA VAL A 29 1.19 -11.97 -9.36
C VAL A 29 0.19 -13.03 -8.91
N PRO A 30 0.58 -14.30 -8.81
CA PRO A 30 -0.27 -15.35 -8.27
C PRO A 30 -0.65 -15.07 -6.81
N GLN A 31 -1.86 -15.47 -6.43
CA GLN A 31 -2.33 -15.35 -5.05
C GLN A 31 -1.39 -16.06 -4.08
N GLY A 32 -1.17 -15.48 -2.91
CA GLY A 32 -0.30 -16.03 -1.87
C GLY A 32 1.19 -15.93 -2.17
N THR A 33 1.61 -15.30 -3.30
CA THR A 33 3.03 -15.12 -3.63
C THR A 33 3.58 -13.80 -3.09
N CYS A 34 4.88 -13.58 -3.29
CA CYS A 34 5.57 -12.34 -3.01
C CYS A 34 6.33 -11.93 -4.27
N LEU A 35 6.00 -10.76 -4.83
CA LEU A 35 6.69 -10.19 -5.99
C LEU A 35 7.57 -9.01 -5.53
N GLY A 36 8.87 -9.05 -5.84
CA GLY A 36 9.78 -7.92 -5.69
C GLY A 36 9.94 -7.15 -7.01
N ILE A 37 9.79 -5.85 -6.97
CA ILE A 37 10.05 -4.91 -8.07
C ILE A 37 11.27 -4.07 -7.66
N LEU A 38 12.42 -4.37 -8.28
CA LEU A 38 13.69 -3.73 -7.99
C LEU A 38 14.11 -2.83 -9.16
N GLY A 39 14.86 -1.78 -8.86
CA GLY A 39 15.42 -0.90 -9.88
C GLY A 39 15.91 0.42 -9.28
N GLU A 40 16.67 1.17 -10.05
CA GLU A 40 17.23 2.47 -9.65
C GLU A 40 16.16 3.51 -9.36
N SER A 41 16.54 4.56 -8.63
CA SER A 41 15.66 5.73 -8.44
C SER A 41 15.30 6.35 -9.79
N GLY A 42 14.03 6.73 -9.96
CA GLY A 42 13.56 7.30 -11.23
C GLY A 42 13.23 6.28 -12.33
N SER A 43 13.43 4.96 -12.14
CA SER A 43 13.10 3.93 -13.14
C SER A 43 11.60 3.68 -13.37
N GLY A 44 10.72 4.39 -12.65
CA GLY A 44 9.27 4.28 -12.83
C GLY A 44 8.56 3.31 -11.87
N LYS A 45 9.24 2.74 -10.87
CA LYS A 45 8.65 1.78 -9.92
C LYS A 45 7.42 2.31 -9.21
N SER A 46 7.50 3.50 -8.61
CA SER A 46 6.35 4.11 -7.92
C SER A 46 5.22 4.49 -8.90
N THR A 47 5.56 4.78 -10.16
CA THR A 47 4.55 4.95 -11.22
C THR A 47 3.83 3.64 -11.50
N LEU A 48 4.58 2.54 -11.58
CA LEU A 48 4.00 1.20 -11.74
C LEU A 48 3.12 0.83 -10.53
N GLY A 49 3.59 1.11 -9.30
CA GLY A 49 2.80 0.95 -8.09
C GLY A 49 1.47 1.70 -8.15
N LYS A 50 1.47 2.97 -8.56
CA LYS A 50 0.24 3.77 -8.75
C LYS A 50 -0.70 3.16 -9.79
N VAL A 51 -0.16 2.58 -10.87
CA VAL A 51 -0.96 1.88 -11.89
C VAL A 51 -1.57 0.61 -11.30
N ILE A 52 -0.80 -0.21 -10.60
CA ILE A 52 -1.30 -1.43 -9.95
C ILE A 52 -2.40 -1.10 -8.93
N CYS A 53 -2.24 -0.03 -8.15
CA CYS A 53 -3.22 0.40 -7.14
C CYS A 53 -4.48 1.08 -7.69
N GLY A 54 -4.60 1.23 -9.01
CA GLY A 54 -5.75 1.91 -9.61
C GLY A 54 -5.74 3.44 -9.45
N LEU A 55 -4.63 4.02 -9.01
CA LEU A 55 -4.47 5.46 -8.80
C LEU A 55 -4.10 6.21 -10.09
N LEU A 56 -3.40 5.54 -11.00
CA LEU A 56 -2.96 6.09 -12.28
C LEU A 56 -3.36 5.16 -13.42
N LYS A 57 -4.22 5.64 -14.32
CA LYS A 57 -4.61 4.87 -15.50
C LYS A 57 -3.46 4.83 -16.50
N PRO A 58 -3.08 3.64 -17.05
CA PRO A 58 -2.05 3.55 -18.08
C PRO A 58 -2.54 4.15 -19.41
N ASP A 59 -1.60 4.66 -20.23
CA ASP A 59 -1.91 5.12 -21.59
C ASP A 59 -2.23 3.95 -22.53
N LYS A 60 -1.52 2.82 -22.35
CA LYS A 60 -1.74 1.57 -23.09
C LYS A 60 -1.60 0.38 -22.15
N GLY A 61 -2.28 -0.70 -22.50
CA GLY A 61 -2.32 -1.92 -21.71
C GLY A 61 -3.39 -1.88 -20.65
N GLU A 62 -3.44 -2.91 -19.82
CA GLU A 62 -4.52 -3.16 -18.87
C GLU A 62 -3.98 -3.74 -17.57
N VAL A 63 -4.64 -3.40 -16.46
CA VAL A 63 -4.49 -4.08 -15.18
C VAL A 63 -5.74 -4.91 -14.94
N GLN A 64 -5.55 -6.19 -14.66
CA GLN A 64 -6.63 -7.10 -14.34
C GLN A 64 -6.45 -7.67 -12.93
N MET A 65 -7.56 -7.91 -12.24
CA MET A 65 -7.63 -8.66 -10.99
C MET A 65 -8.65 -9.77 -11.19
N ASP A 66 -8.18 -11.03 -11.17
CA ASP A 66 -8.97 -12.22 -11.48
C ASP A 66 -9.76 -12.08 -12.80
N GLY A 67 -9.08 -11.68 -13.86
CA GLY A 67 -9.67 -11.48 -15.20
C GLY A 67 -10.59 -10.25 -15.32
N THR A 68 -10.80 -9.49 -14.24
CA THR A 68 -11.62 -8.28 -14.26
C THR A 68 -10.74 -7.05 -14.46
N SER A 69 -11.05 -6.26 -15.50
CA SER A 69 -10.33 -5.00 -15.77
C SER A 69 -10.53 -3.98 -14.66
N VAL A 70 -9.42 -3.47 -14.12
CA VAL A 70 -9.43 -2.44 -13.07
C VAL A 70 -9.90 -1.10 -13.63
N TYR A 71 -9.50 -0.77 -14.86
CA TYR A 71 -9.78 0.52 -15.49
C TYR A 71 -10.95 0.51 -16.46
N GLY A 72 -11.48 -0.68 -16.78
CA GLY A 72 -12.60 -0.85 -17.71
C GLY A 72 -13.93 -0.35 -17.14
N SER A 73 -14.10 -0.33 -15.81
CA SER A 73 -15.33 0.10 -15.17
C SER A 73 -15.11 0.65 -13.76
N ARG A 74 -16.09 1.41 -13.26
CA ARG A 74 -16.12 1.83 -11.84
C ARG A 74 -16.18 0.63 -10.89
N ALA A 75 -16.83 -0.45 -11.31
CA ALA A 75 -16.95 -1.68 -10.54
C ALA A 75 -15.59 -2.38 -10.40
N GLY A 76 -14.80 -2.50 -11.48
CA GLY A 76 -13.45 -3.07 -11.44
C GLY A 76 -12.52 -2.32 -10.49
N ARG A 77 -12.53 -0.97 -10.54
CA ARG A 77 -11.75 -0.14 -9.60
C ARG A 77 -12.20 -0.34 -8.16
N LYS A 78 -13.51 -0.38 -7.90
CA LYS A 78 -14.03 -0.66 -6.56
C LYS A 78 -13.66 -2.06 -6.06
N ASN A 79 -13.64 -3.05 -6.95
CA ASN A 79 -13.23 -4.41 -6.62
C ASN A 79 -11.77 -4.42 -6.16
N LEU A 80 -10.87 -3.79 -6.91
CA LEU A 80 -9.47 -3.64 -6.51
C LEU A 80 -9.33 -2.96 -5.13
N GLN A 81 -10.00 -1.82 -4.92
CA GLN A 81 -9.93 -1.05 -3.67
C GLN A 81 -10.40 -1.83 -2.43
N LYS A 82 -11.24 -2.84 -2.61
CA LYS A 82 -11.70 -3.71 -1.52
C LYS A 82 -10.70 -4.80 -1.15
N ARG A 83 -9.79 -5.13 -2.06
CA ARG A 83 -8.92 -6.30 -1.98
C ARG A 83 -7.43 -5.94 -1.87
N LEU A 84 -7.07 -4.72 -2.24
CA LEU A 84 -5.70 -4.20 -2.20
C LEU A 84 -5.57 -3.13 -1.13
N SER A 85 -4.55 -3.25 -0.28
CA SER A 85 -4.04 -2.18 0.59
C SER A 85 -2.67 -1.71 0.13
N VAL A 86 -2.29 -0.51 0.55
CA VAL A 86 -0.98 0.07 0.23
C VAL A 86 -0.32 0.59 1.49
N VAL A 87 0.97 0.30 1.63
CA VAL A 87 1.86 0.90 2.63
C VAL A 87 2.91 1.70 1.88
N PHE A 88 2.87 3.02 2.03
CA PHE A 88 3.76 3.94 1.33
C PHE A 88 5.09 4.13 2.06
N GLN A 89 6.12 4.55 1.32
CA GLN A 89 7.47 4.87 1.80
C GLN A 89 7.46 5.87 2.97
N ASP A 90 6.70 6.94 2.80
CA ASP A 90 6.59 7.97 3.83
C ASP A 90 5.40 7.68 4.74
N TYR A 91 5.66 6.81 5.74
CA TYR A 91 4.67 6.49 6.76
C TYR A 91 4.40 7.68 7.69
N THR A 92 5.31 8.65 7.78
CA THR A 92 5.13 9.85 8.62
C THR A 92 4.10 10.81 8.01
N THR A 93 4.14 11.03 6.69
CA THR A 93 3.14 11.85 6.00
C THR A 93 1.84 11.09 5.73
N SER A 94 1.90 9.75 5.63
CA SER A 94 0.70 8.92 5.45
C SER A 94 -0.13 8.77 6.72
N ALA A 95 0.46 9.00 7.89
CA ALA A 95 -0.21 9.00 9.18
C ALA A 95 -0.57 10.44 9.58
N ASN A 96 -1.87 10.76 9.69
CA ASN A 96 -2.29 12.08 10.15
C ASN A 96 -1.72 12.34 11.56
N PRO A 97 -0.85 13.34 11.76
CA PRO A 97 -0.18 13.58 13.05
C PRO A 97 -1.13 13.99 14.18
N ARG A 98 -2.36 14.38 13.85
CA ARG A 98 -3.41 14.74 14.82
C ARG A 98 -4.26 13.55 15.25
N PHE A 99 -4.10 12.40 14.62
CA PHE A 99 -4.82 11.18 14.95
C PHE A 99 -4.04 10.36 15.96
N ARG A 100 -4.74 9.72 16.87
CA ARG A 100 -4.16 8.68 17.72
C ARG A 100 -4.02 7.38 16.92
N VAL A 101 -3.20 6.48 17.39
CA VAL A 101 -3.01 5.15 16.77
C VAL A 101 -4.34 4.44 16.52
N LYS A 102 -5.27 4.47 17.48
CA LYS A 102 -6.62 3.90 17.33
C LYS A 102 -7.40 4.52 16.16
N ASP A 103 -7.21 5.81 15.91
CA ASP A 103 -7.92 6.53 14.84
C ASP A 103 -7.31 6.17 13.48
N LEU A 104 -5.96 6.04 13.42
CA LEU A 104 -5.26 5.58 12.22
C LEU A 104 -5.67 4.15 11.83
N ILE A 105 -5.70 3.22 12.78
CA ILE A 105 -6.18 1.85 12.55
C ILE A 105 -7.67 1.86 12.22
N GLY A 106 -8.42 2.76 12.86
CA GLY A 106 -9.85 2.99 12.63
C GLY A 106 -10.22 3.32 11.18
N GLU A 107 -9.30 3.95 10.42
CA GLU A 107 -9.51 4.16 8.97
C GLU A 107 -9.65 2.84 8.21
N GLY A 108 -8.79 1.86 8.51
CA GLY A 108 -8.84 0.52 7.93
C GLY A 108 -10.09 -0.26 8.39
N LEU A 109 -10.43 -0.17 9.69
CA LEU A 109 -11.66 -0.79 10.22
C LEU A 109 -12.91 -0.20 9.58
N ALA A 110 -12.98 1.11 9.38
CA ALA A 110 -14.09 1.75 8.68
C ALA A 110 -14.20 1.31 7.21
N ALA A 111 -13.08 1.02 6.55
CA ALA A 111 -13.09 0.45 5.20
C ALA A 111 -13.64 -0.99 5.21
N ARG A 112 -13.27 -1.80 6.20
CA ARG A 112 -13.78 -3.17 6.41
C ARG A 112 -15.28 -3.18 6.68
N GLU A 113 -15.77 -2.33 7.59
CA GLU A 113 -17.20 -2.20 7.89
C GLU A 113 -18.02 -1.87 6.63
N ARG A 114 -17.52 -0.94 5.80
CA ARG A 114 -18.18 -0.61 4.52
C ARG A 114 -18.12 -1.73 3.49
N LYS A 115 -17.00 -2.48 3.46
CA LYS A 115 -16.81 -3.63 2.56
C LYS A 115 -17.79 -4.75 2.89
N ASN A 116 -17.87 -5.12 4.17
CA ASN A 116 -18.59 -6.30 4.64
C ASN A 116 -20.02 -5.98 5.10
N ARG A 117 -20.39 -4.68 5.20
CA ARG A 117 -21.68 -4.23 5.76
C ARG A 117 -21.89 -4.71 7.20
N GLU A 118 -20.81 -4.74 7.99
CA GLU A 118 -20.81 -5.15 9.40
C GLU A 118 -20.55 -3.95 10.31
N ARG A 119 -20.90 -4.10 11.60
CA ARG A 119 -20.44 -3.19 12.65
C ARG A 119 -19.43 -3.92 13.51
N LEU A 120 -18.31 -3.27 13.78
CA LEU A 120 -17.22 -3.83 14.56
C LEU A 120 -17.17 -3.18 15.94
N ASP A 121 -16.80 -3.97 16.94
CA ASP A 121 -16.23 -3.40 18.16
C ASP A 121 -14.83 -2.90 17.84
N ARG A 122 -14.74 -1.62 17.50
CA ARG A 122 -13.48 -1.00 17.07
C ARG A 122 -12.41 -0.98 18.15
N GLN A 123 -12.77 -0.99 19.42
CA GLN A 123 -11.81 -1.03 20.51
C GLN A 123 -11.15 -2.42 20.55
N GLU A 124 -11.96 -3.47 20.55
CA GLU A 124 -11.47 -4.85 20.56
C GLU A 124 -10.70 -5.20 19.27
N GLU A 125 -11.17 -4.76 18.12
CA GLU A 125 -10.45 -5.00 16.85
C GLU A 125 -9.11 -4.22 16.81
N THR A 126 -9.06 -2.99 17.34
CA THR A 126 -7.80 -2.23 17.46
C THR A 126 -6.81 -2.96 18.36
N ARG A 127 -7.25 -3.48 19.51
CA ARG A 127 -6.43 -4.28 20.44
C ARG A 127 -5.81 -5.48 19.72
N LYS A 128 -6.64 -6.28 19.03
CA LYS A 128 -6.18 -7.45 18.25
C LYS A 128 -5.18 -7.08 17.17
N LEU A 129 -5.40 -5.97 16.47
CA LEU A 129 -4.50 -5.50 15.40
C LEU A 129 -3.18 -5.01 15.94
N LEU A 130 -3.16 -4.34 17.08
CA LEU A 130 -1.92 -3.95 17.77
C LEU A 130 -1.13 -5.19 18.22
N GLU A 131 -1.77 -6.13 18.87
CA GLU A 131 -1.17 -7.39 19.27
C GLU A 131 -0.61 -8.17 18.06
N LEU A 132 -1.37 -8.20 16.94
CA LEU A 132 -0.95 -8.86 15.71
C LEU A 132 0.35 -8.29 15.11
N VAL A 133 0.59 -6.98 15.31
CA VAL A 133 1.84 -6.32 14.86
C VAL A 133 2.89 -6.21 15.98
N GLY A 134 2.68 -6.87 17.12
CA GLY A 134 3.61 -6.91 18.25
C GLY A 134 3.69 -5.58 19.02
N LEU A 135 2.58 -4.86 19.13
CA LEU A 135 2.42 -3.65 19.94
C LEU A 135 1.42 -3.89 21.07
N ASP A 136 1.68 -3.31 22.22
CA ASP A 136 0.79 -3.35 23.37
C ASP A 136 -0.45 -2.45 23.17
N GLU A 137 -1.58 -2.80 23.81
CA GLU A 137 -2.82 -2.02 23.70
C GLU A 137 -2.65 -0.55 24.14
N SER A 138 -1.74 -0.24 25.06
CA SER A 138 -1.46 1.13 25.49
C SER A 138 -1.06 2.08 24.36
N TYR A 139 -0.55 1.53 23.24
CA TYR A 139 -0.22 2.30 22.07
C TYR A 139 -1.45 2.91 21.38
N ALA A 140 -2.64 2.37 21.58
CA ALA A 140 -3.88 2.88 20.97
C ALA A 140 -4.15 4.37 21.26
N SER A 141 -3.72 4.85 22.43
CA SER A 141 -3.92 6.23 22.86
C SER A 141 -2.82 7.20 22.42
N ARG A 142 -1.68 6.70 21.93
CA ARG A 142 -0.52 7.51 21.52
C ARG A 142 -0.73 8.20 20.18
N PHE A 143 0.00 9.28 19.99
CA PHE A 143 0.09 9.97 18.71
C PHE A 143 1.31 9.49 17.89
N PRO A 144 1.32 9.67 16.54
CA PRO A 144 2.45 9.29 15.69
C PRO A 144 3.81 9.79 16.17
N HIS A 145 3.89 11.03 16.65
CA HIS A 145 5.13 11.65 17.12
C HIS A 145 5.67 11.07 18.44
N GLU A 146 4.87 10.26 19.15
CA GLU A 146 5.27 9.57 20.38
C GLU A 146 5.81 8.15 20.08
N LEU A 147 5.91 7.76 18.80
CA LEU A 147 6.33 6.45 18.35
C LEU A 147 7.70 6.50 17.69
N SER A 148 8.49 5.44 17.85
CA SER A 148 9.68 5.23 17.01
C SER A 148 9.25 4.94 15.56
N GLY A 149 10.19 5.11 14.60
CA GLY A 149 9.92 4.80 13.18
C GLY A 149 9.38 3.39 12.98
N GLY A 150 9.99 2.38 13.59
CA GLY A 150 9.54 1.00 13.50
C GLY A 150 8.17 0.75 14.16
N GLN A 151 7.86 1.44 15.27
CA GLN A 151 6.53 1.35 15.90
C GLN A 151 5.47 1.99 15.01
N LEU A 152 5.73 3.17 14.43
CA LEU A 152 4.80 3.83 13.52
C LEU A 152 4.60 3.01 12.24
N GLN A 153 5.66 2.38 11.72
CA GLN A 153 5.57 1.46 10.59
C GLN A 153 4.64 0.27 10.89
N ARG A 154 4.77 -0.34 12.09
CA ARG A 154 3.87 -1.43 12.53
C ARG A 154 2.42 -0.96 12.63
N VAL A 155 2.16 0.27 13.08
CA VAL A 155 0.82 0.87 13.08
C VAL A 155 0.29 1.04 11.64
N CYS A 156 1.12 1.49 10.69
CA CYS A 156 0.72 1.59 9.28
C CYS A 156 0.41 0.22 8.66
N ILE A 157 1.17 -0.82 9.04
CA ILE A 157 0.88 -2.21 8.65
C ILE A 157 -0.45 -2.67 9.27
N ALA A 158 -0.69 -2.42 10.57
CA ALA A 158 -1.95 -2.73 11.24
C ALA A 158 -3.15 -2.06 10.53
N ARG A 159 -3.03 -0.78 10.16
CA ARG A 159 -4.03 -0.04 9.37
C ARG A 159 -4.30 -0.72 8.03
N ALA A 160 -3.23 -1.15 7.33
CA ALA A 160 -3.36 -1.81 6.03
C ALA A 160 -4.03 -3.19 6.13
N VAL A 161 -3.76 -3.94 7.20
CA VAL A 161 -4.35 -5.27 7.46
C VAL A 161 -5.79 -5.15 7.98
N ALA A 162 -6.13 -4.06 8.67
CA ALA A 162 -7.44 -3.83 9.28
C ALA A 162 -8.62 -3.95 8.30
N CYS A 163 -8.42 -3.57 7.02
CA CYS A 163 -9.45 -3.69 5.98
C CYS A 163 -9.56 -5.12 5.39
N GLN A 164 -8.80 -6.09 5.91
CA GLN A 164 -8.74 -7.48 5.44
C GLN A 164 -8.50 -7.56 3.93
N PRO A 165 -7.36 -7.06 3.44
CA PRO A 165 -7.00 -7.14 2.04
C PRO A 165 -6.60 -8.56 1.65
N GLU A 166 -6.63 -8.87 0.37
CA GLU A 166 -6.04 -10.09 -0.20
C GLU A 166 -4.59 -9.84 -0.65
N MET A 167 -4.27 -8.58 -0.94
CA MET A 167 -2.97 -8.13 -1.42
C MET A 167 -2.54 -6.84 -0.72
N ILE A 168 -1.24 -6.73 -0.42
CA ILE A 168 -0.65 -5.48 0.08
C ILE A 168 0.53 -5.11 -0.83
N LEU A 169 0.52 -3.87 -1.31
CA LEU A 169 1.64 -3.26 -2.00
C LEU A 169 2.44 -2.43 -1.00
N PHE A 170 3.73 -2.69 -0.91
CA PHE A 170 4.70 -1.95 -0.12
C PHE A 170 5.58 -1.13 -1.08
N ASP A 171 5.44 0.20 -1.04
CA ASP A 171 6.24 1.12 -1.85
C ASP A 171 7.34 1.69 -0.97
N GLU A 172 8.56 1.10 -1.06
CA GLU A 172 9.75 1.44 -0.26
C GLU A 172 9.50 1.48 1.26
N ALA A 173 8.54 0.69 1.74
CA ALA A 173 7.96 0.81 3.07
C ALA A 173 8.94 0.58 4.24
N VAL A 174 10.12 0.00 4.01
CA VAL A 174 11.12 -0.27 5.05
C VAL A 174 12.44 0.48 4.83
N SER A 175 12.59 1.22 3.73
CA SER A 175 13.86 1.82 3.31
C SER A 175 14.40 2.89 4.28
N SER A 176 13.52 3.56 5.02
CA SER A 176 13.87 4.62 5.97
C SER A 176 14.17 4.12 7.40
N LEU A 177 14.08 2.81 7.64
CA LEU A 177 14.36 2.20 8.94
C LEU A 177 15.81 1.75 9.03
N ASP A 178 16.36 1.70 10.25
CA ASP A 178 17.66 1.07 10.49
C ASP A 178 17.61 -0.45 10.21
N ALA A 179 18.76 -1.05 9.92
CA ALA A 179 18.86 -2.45 9.49
C ALA A 179 18.24 -3.45 10.47
N HIS A 180 18.37 -3.21 11.78
CA HIS A 180 17.80 -4.10 12.79
C HIS A 180 16.26 -4.03 12.76
N THR A 181 15.71 -2.84 12.73
CA THR A 181 14.26 -2.62 12.63
C THR A 181 13.70 -3.14 11.31
N GLN A 182 14.44 -3.01 10.20
CA GLN A 182 14.04 -3.58 8.90
C GLN A 182 13.82 -5.10 9.01
N VAL A 183 14.78 -5.83 9.61
CA VAL A 183 14.66 -7.29 9.80
C VAL A 183 13.42 -7.62 10.61
N GLN A 184 13.20 -6.93 11.74
CA GLN A 184 12.01 -7.17 12.58
C GLN A 184 10.70 -6.93 11.85
N VAL A 185 10.62 -5.89 11.01
CA VAL A 185 9.42 -5.60 10.22
C VAL A 185 9.24 -6.65 9.11
N MET A 186 10.33 -7.08 8.47
CA MET A 186 10.24 -8.14 7.45
C MET A 186 9.79 -9.47 8.04
N ASP A 187 10.30 -9.87 9.21
CA ASP A 187 9.84 -11.06 9.91
C ASP A 187 8.34 -10.97 10.25
N LEU A 188 7.90 -9.83 10.78
CA LEU A 188 6.47 -9.57 11.00
C LEU A 188 5.64 -9.73 9.72
N LEU A 189 6.10 -9.17 8.60
CA LEU A 189 5.39 -9.29 7.32
C LEU A 189 5.32 -10.73 6.81
N LEU A 190 6.39 -11.52 7.00
CA LEU A 190 6.40 -12.95 6.66
C LEU A 190 5.38 -13.73 7.51
N ASP A 191 5.30 -13.43 8.80
CA ASP A 191 4.33 -14.06 9.71
C ASP A 191 2.90 -13.68 9.35
N LEU A 192 2.64 -12.40 9.08
CA LEU A 192 1.32 -11.93 8.64
C LEU A 192 0.90 -12.58 7.31
N LYS A 193 1.84 -12.70 6.36
CA LYS A 193 1.59 -13.37 5.09
C LYS A 193 1.12 -14.80 5.29
N LYS A 194 1.82 -15.57 6.15
CA LYS A 194 1.46 -16.96 6.46
C LYS A 194 0.12 -17.07 7.19
N LYS A 195 -0.08 -16.23 8.23
CA LYS A 195 -1.30 -16.27 9.06
C LYS A 195 -2.55 -15.86 8.31
N LEU A 196 -2.45 -14.90 7.40
CA LEU A 196 -3.59 -14.26 6.74
C LEU A 196 -3.72 -14.65 5.25
N GLY A 197 -2.80 -15.46 4.70
CA GLY A 197 -2.82 -15.87 3.30
C GLY A 197 -2.60 -14.72 2.31
N LEU A 198 -1.82 -13.70 2.69
CA LEU A 198 -1.67 -12.47 1.92
C LEU A 198 -0.77 -12.64 0.69
N THR A 199 -1.06 -11.87 -0.34
CA THR A 199 -0.19 -11.66 -1.49
C THR A 199 0.56 -10.35 -1.31
N TYR A 200 1.88 -10.32 -1.57
CA TYR A 200 2.67 -9.11 -1.42
C TYR A 200 3.30 -8.66 -2.74
N ILE A 201 3.33 -7.35 -2.94
CA ILE A 201 4.15 -6.68 -3.95
C ILE A 201 5.07 -5.71 -3.21
N PHE A 202 6.38 -5.91 -3.32
CA PHE A 202 7.38 -5.01 -2.77
C PHE A 202 8.01 -4.18 -3.88
N ILE A 203 8.01 -2.88 -3.73
CA ILE A 203 8.79 -1.95 -4.54
C ILE A 203 9.96 -1.49 -3.68
N THR A 204 11.19 -1.68 -4.18
CA THR A 204 12.40 -1.28 -3.47
C THR A 204 13.53 -0.96 -4.44
N HIS A 205 14.62 -0.46 -3.94
CA HIS A 205 15.85 -0.15 -4.69
C HIS A 205 17.01 -1.05 -4.26
#